data_3c7605bc026f5b7803ac10344dbffeb8
#
_entry.id   3c7605bc026f5b7803ac10344dbffeb8
#
_cell.length_a   1.000
_cell.length_b   1.000
_cell.length_c   1.000
_cell.angle_alpha   90.00
_cell.angle_beta   90.00
_cell.angle_gamma   90.00
#
_symmetry.space_group_name_H-M   'P 1'
#
loop_
_entity.id
_entity.type
_entity.pdbx_description
1 polymer ?
#
loop_
_entity_poly.entity_id
_entity_poly.type
_entity_poly.pdbx_seq_one_letter_code
_entity_poly.pdbx_strand_id
1 'polypeptide(L)'
;VDALAERGFKDGVNIKLDIQNAQGDQSNLHNIANRFVSNKDKVIFSVATPAAQAVATVAKNTPIVATAITDFVAAKLVKSDDAPGGNVTGVSDLGPIEAQLDLLLKFIPNAKVVGTIYNSSEINSAYQVEIFKKAAAKRGVEVLEATVSNVNDIQQAVASISSKVAGLWLPTDNVLASAIPALVKVTNPVKLPVVAGERGMTEAGCLGSI
;
A
#
# COMPACT_ATOMS: atom_id res chain seq x y z
N VAL A 1 -1.30 19.67 4.81
CA VAL A 1 -1.43 21.15 4.67
C VAL A 1 -1.22 21.81 6.02
N ASP A 2 -1.92 21.37 7.06
CA ASP A 2 -1.88 22.02 8.40
C ASP A 2 -0.47 22.05 9.01
N ALA A 3 0.25 20.92 8.97
CA ALA A 3 1.64 20.86 9.47
C ALA A 3 2.61 21.82 8.74
N LEU A 4 2.35 22.16 7.48
CA LEU A 4 3.11 23.20 6.76
C LEU A 4 2.74 24.58 7.28
N ALA A 5 1.45 24.84 7.49
CA ALA A 5 0.96 26.11 8.02
C ALA A 5 1.49 26.38 9.44
N GLU A 6 1.54 25.37 10.32
CA GLU A 6 2.14 25.44 11.67
C GLU A 6 3.63 25.80 11.61
N ARG A 7 4.33 25.43 10.54
CA ARG A 7 5.73 25.74 10.31
C ARG A 7 5.95 27.04 9.51
N GLY A 8 4.91 27.83 9.30
CA GLY A 8 4.96 29.13 8.65
C GLY A 8 4.79 29.08 7.13
N PHE A 9 4.56 27.90 6.52
CA PHE A 9 4.31 27.76 5.09
C PHE A 9 2.82 27.76 4.81
N LYS A 10 2.30 28.87 4.26
CA LYS A 10 0.87 29.07 4.03
C LYS A 10 0.58 29.15 2.54
N ASP A 11 -0.34 28.30 2.08
CA ASP A 11 -0.77 28.29 0.68
C ASP A 11 -1.41 29.62 0.28
N GLY A 12 -1.05 30.12 -0.91
CA GLY A 12 -1.48 31.41 -1.43
C GLY A 12 -0.81 32.63 -0.80
N VAL A 13 0.06 32.46 0.22
CA VAL A 13 0.79 33.56 0.90
C VAL A 13 2.28 33.52 0.58
N ASN A 14 2.96 32.46 0.96
CA ASN A 14 4.40 32.31 0.75
C ASN A 14 4.81 30.99 0.09
N ILE A 15 3.84 30.08 -0.10
CA ILE A 15 3.94 28.91 -0.98
C ILE A 15 2.69 28.82 -1.85
N LYS A 16 2.79 28.04 -2.94
CA LYS A 16 1.66 27.62 -3.76
C LYS A 16 1.63 26.11 -3.77
N LEU A 17 0.52 25.51 -3.36
CA LEU A 17 0.30 24.06 -3.39
C LEU A 17 -0.52 23.67 -4.62
N ASP A 18 -0.03 22.74 -5.43
CA ASP A 18 -0.81 22.02 -6.44
C ASP A 18 -1.07 20.61 -5.91
N ILE A 19 -2.28 20.35 -5.43
CA ILE A 19 -2.67 19.07 -4.83
C ILE A 19 -3.46 18.27 -5.84
N GLN A 20 -2.97 17.08 -6.17
CA GLN A 20 -3.58 16.16 -7.12
C GLN A 20 -3.84 14.80 -6.48
N ASN A 21 -4.90 14.12 -6.90
CA ASN A 21 -5.23 12.78 -6.48
C ASN A 21 -5.54 11.92 -7.71
N ALA A 22 -4.82 10.80 -7.85
CA ALA A 22 -5.01 9.87 -8.97
C ALA A 22 -6.23 8.95 -8.80
N GLN A 23 -6.84 8.90 -7.60
CA GLN A 23 -8.03 8.09 -7.31
C GLN A 23 -7.84 6.58 -7.59
N GLY A 24 -6.63 6.05 -7.37
CA GLY A 24 -6.30 4.65 -7.65
C GLY A 24 -6.05 4.32 -9.12
N ASP A 25 -6.15 5.29 -10.04
CA ASP A 25 -5.90 5.08 -11.46
C ASP A 25 -4.42 5.31 -11.80
N GLN A 26 -3.75 4.25 -12.25
CA GLN A 26 -2.32 4.28 -12.61
C GLN A 26 -2.04 5.22 -13.79
N SER A 27 -2.97 5.38 -14.72
CA SER A 27 -2.78 6.28 -15.87
C SER A 27 -2.80 7.75 -15.43
N ASN A 28 -3.62 8.08 -14.45
CA ASN A 28 -3.68 9.43 -13.86
C ASN A 28 -2.38 9.80 -13.14
N LEU A 29 -1.70 8.83 -12.49
CA LEU A 29 -0.41 9.09 -11.83
C LEU A 29 0.62 9.66 -12.80
N HIS A 30 0.70 9.11 -14.00
CA HIS A 30 1.66 9.56 -15.01
C HIS A 30 1.33 10.96 -15.54
N ASN A 31 0.05 11.25 -15.75
CA ASN A 31 -0.42 12.56 -16.17
C ASN A 31 -0.15 13.63 -15.10
N ILE A 32 -0.42 13.31 -13.83
CA ILE A 32 -0.13 14.19 -12.69
C ILE A 32 1.37 14.46 -12.56
N ALA A 33 2.20 13.42 -12.65
CA ALA A 33 3.64 13.56 -12.57
C ALA A 33 4.21 14.48 -13.68
N ASN A 34 3.76 14.31 -14.92
CA ASN A 34 4.13 15.18 -16.04
C ASN A 34 3.66 16.63 -15.82
N ARG A 35 2.46 16.84 -15.26
CA ARG A 35 1.95 18.16 -14.91
C ARG A 35 2.88 18.90 -13.93
N PHE A 36 3.30 18.24 -12.83
CA PHE A 36 4.20 18.85 -11.84
C PHE A 36 5.54 19.27 -12.46
N VAL A 37 6.11 18.43 -13.34
CA VAL A 37 7.34 18.77 -14.05
C VAL A 37 7.12 19.95 -15.00
N SER A 38 6.02 19.97 -15.74
CA SER A 38 5.67 21.06 -16.68
C SER A 38 5.43 22.39 -15.96
N ASN A 39 4.83 22.33 -14.78
CA ASN A 39 4.62 23.51 -13.92
C ASN A 39 5.92 24.04 -13.29
N LYS A 40 7.02 23.29 -13.40
CA LYS A 40 8.33 23.59 -12.78
C LYS A 40 8.23 23.71 -11.25
N ASP A 41 7.47 22.81 -10.65
CA ASP A 41 7.33 22.74 -9.20
C ASP A 41 8.69 22.54 -8.54
N LYS A 42 8.94 23.23 -7.43
CA LYS A 42 10.24 23.26 -6.77
C LYS A 42 10.54 22.00 -5.96
N VAL A 43 9.50 21.40 -5.40
CA VAL A 43 9.53 20.15 -4.64
C VAL A 43 8.24 19.39 -4.94
N ILE A 44 8.34 18.08 -5.10
CA ILE A 44 7.15 17.21 -5.25
C ILE A 44 7.05 16.35 -4.00
N PHE A 45 5.91 16.41 -3.34
CA PHE A 45 5.58 15.54 -2.22
C PHE A 45 4.67 14.40 -2.73
N SER A 46 5.13 13.17 -2.63
CA SER A 46 4.37 12.00 -3.10
C SER A 46 3.94 11.11 -1.94
N VAL A 47 2.72 10.63 -2.02
CA VAL A 47 2.13 9.70 -1.04
C VAL A 47 1.84 8.37 -1.73
N ALA A 48 2.34 7.30 -1.17
CA ALA A 48 2.30 5.92 -1.65
C ALA A 48 3.30 5.58 -2.76
N THR A 49 3.72 4.33 -2.78
CA THR A 49 4.76 3.81 -3.69
C THR A 49 4.46 4.04 -5.18
N PRO A 50 3.24 3.75 -5.70
CA PRO A 50 2.96 3.98 -7.12
C PRO A 50 3.08 5.46 -7.52
N ALA A 51 2.66 6.38 -6.66
CA ALA A 51 2.78 7.81 -6.91
C ALA A 51 4.25 8.26 -6.94
N ALA A 52 5.06 7.80 -5.98
CA ALA A 52 6.49 8.10 -5.95
C ALA A 52 7.23 7.55 -7.18
N GLN A 53 6.91 6.33 -7.62
CA GLN A 53 7.47 5.72 -8.82
C GLN A 53 7.12 6.53 -10.09
N ALA A 54 5.86 6.93 -10.23
CA ALA A 54 5.42 7.73 -11.38
C ALA A 54 6.17 9.07 -11.44
N VAL A 55 6.28 9.77 -10.30
CA VAL A 55 7.01 11.04 -10.22
C VAL A 55 8.50 10.85 -10.48
N ALA A 56 9.15 9.86 -9.87
CA ALA A 56 10.58 9.59 -10.05
C ALA A 56 10.96 9.20 -11.49
N THR A 57 10.00 8.68 -12.25
CA THR A 57 10.21 8.36 -13.66
C THR A 57 10.42 9.61 -14.51
N VAL A 58 9.75 10.73 -14.22
CA VAL A 58 9.77 11.95 -15.05
C VAL A 58 10.51 13.11 -14.40
N ALA A 59 10.45 13.26 -13.08
CA ALA A 59 11.05 14.39 -12.34
C ALA A 59 12.51 14.12 -11.96
N LYS A 60 13.42 14.12 -12.94
CA LYS A 60 14.83 13.73 -12.72
C LYS A 60 15.65 14.72 -11.87
N ASN A 61 15.27 16.00 -11.87
CA ASN A 61 16.02 17.07 -11.20
C ASN A 61 15.23 17.76 -10.07
N THR A 62 13.93 17.54 -10.00
CA THR A 62 13.09 18.10 -8.93
C THR A 62 13.21 17.25 -7.68
N PRO A 63 13.50 17.80 -6.50
CA PRO A 63 13.47 17.05 -5.25
C PRO A 63 12.11 16.39 -5.00
N ILE A 64 12.14 15.13 -4.63
CA ILE A 64 10.95 14.33 -4.33
C ILE A 64 11.03 13.91 -2.86
N VAL A 65 10.02 14.28 -2.09
CA VAL A 65 9.82 13.79 -0.71
C VAL A 65 8.68 12.81 -0.70
N ALA A 66 8.96 11.56 -0.38
CA ALA A 66 7.98 10.48 -0.43
C ALA A 66 7.62 9.98 0.96
N THR A 67 6.35 9.66 1.18
CA THR A 67 5.83 9.05 2.40
C THR A 67 4.86 7.92 2.07
N ALA A 68 4.55 7.08 3.05
CA ALA A 68 3.78 5.86 2.84
C ALA A 68 4.45 4.96 1.78
N ILE A 69 5.74 4.79 1.90
CA ILE A 69 6.57 3.94 1.04
C ILE A 69 6.98 2.71 1.83
N THR A 70 6.52 1.55 1.39
CA THR A 70 6.83 0.29 2.06
C THR A 70 8.33 0.03 2.13
N ASP A 71 9.03 0.13 1.00
CA ASP A 71 10.47 -0.07 0.91
C ASP A 71 11.02 0.70 -0.29
N PHE A 72 11.93 1.64 -0.05
CA PHE A 72 12.48 2.52 -1.09
C PHE A 72 13.37 1.79 -2.08
N VAL A 73 14.13 0.79 -1.61
CA VAL A 73 15.04 -0.01 -2.45
C VAL A 73 14.24 -0.98 -3.32
N ALA A 74 13.30 -1.71 -2.73
CA ALA A 74 12.42 -2.62 -3.47
C ALA A 74 11.58 -1.86 -4.51
N ALA A 75 11.14 -0.65 -4.19
CA ALA A 75 10.43 0.24 -5.12
C ALA A 75 11.32 0.86 -6.21
N LYS A 76 12.64 0.64 -6.15
CA LYS A 76 13.65 1.22 -7.06
C LYS A 76 13.67 2.76 -7.06
N LEU A 77 13.30 3.36 -5.95
CA LEU A 77 13.31 4.80 -5.75
C LEU A 77 14.69 5.32 -5.34
N VAL A 78 15.44 4.50 -4.63
CA VAL A 78 16.80 4.78 -4.16
C VAL A 78 17.71 3.56 -4.41
N LYS A 79 19.03 3.78 -4.35
CA LYS A 79 20.02 2.69 -4.47
C LYS A 79 20.15 1.91 -3.16
N SER A 80 20.16 2.63 -2.05
CA SER A 80 20.12 2.10 -0.68
C SER A 80 19.59 3.18 0.24
N ASP A 81 19.15 2.81 1.44
CA ASP A 81 18.63 3.75 2.43
C ASP A 81 19.71 4.71 2.94
N ASP A 82 20.94 4.21 3.13
CA ASP A 82 22.09 5.02 3.59
C ASP A 82 22.66 5.93 2.50
N ALA A 83 22.55 5.54 1.23
CA ALA A 83 23.08 6.27 0.09
C ALA A 83 22.05 6.29 -1.07
N PRO A 84 21.01 7.12 -0.98
CA PRO A 84 19.91 7.16 -1.96
C PRO A 84 20.38 7.36 -3.40
N GLY A 85 21.36 8.22 -3.61
CA GLY A 85 22.04 8.40 -4.89
C GLY A 85 21.23 9.08 -5.98
N GLY A 86 20.14 9.75 -5.61
CA GLY A 86 19.21 10.43 -6.52
C GLY A 86 18.53 11.62 -5.86
N ASN A 87 17.42 12.06 -6.43
CA ASN A 87 16.63 13.20 -5.98
C ASN A 87 15.41 12.81 -5.12
N VAL A 88 15.35 11.54 -4.67
CA VAL A 88 14.26 11.02 -3.83
C VAL A 88 14.73 10.84 -2.40
N THR A 89 13.94 11.32 -1.45
CA THR A 89 14.07 11.06 0.00
C THR A 89 12.69 10.85 0.60
N GLY A 90 12.62 10.36 1.84
CA GLY A 90 11.33 10.20 2.52
C GLY A 90 11.37 9.28 3.71
N VAL A 91 10.22 8.68 4.01
CA VAL A 91 10.00 7.81 5.17
C VAL A 91 9.35 6.51 4.73
N SER A 92 9.94 5.38 5.17
CA SER A 92 9.36 4.05 5.00
C SER A 92 8.31 3.76 6.06
N ASP A 93 7.30 2.97 5.70
CA ASP A 93 6.20 2.54 6.56
C ASP A 93 5.99 1.02 6.56
N LEU A 94 7.01 0.24 6.21
CA LEU A 94 6.93 -1.22 6.25
C LEU A 94 6.49 -1.70 7.64
N GLY A 95 5.29 -2.26 7.70
CA GLY A 95 4.70 -2.76 8.94
C GLY A 95 5.30 -4.08 9.43
N PRO A 96 5.00 -4.51 10.65
CA PRO A 96 5.51 -5.73 11.28
C PRO A 96 4.77 -6.98 10.76
N ILE A 97 5.02 -7.38 9.52
CA ILE A 97 4.27 -8.43 8.80
C ILE A 97 4.25 -9.77 9.55
N GLU A 98 5.36 -10.16 10.20
CA GLU A 98 5.38 -11.39 11.00
C GLU A 98 4.41 -11.31 12.20
N ALA A 99 4.32 -10.16 12.87
CA ALA A 99 3.38 -9.96 13.96
C ALA A 99 1.92 -9.90 13.47
N GLN A 100 1.67 -9.38 12.28
CA GLN A 100 0.35 -9.40 11.64
C GLN A 100 -0.09 -10.83 11.32
N LEU A 101 0.80 -11.70 10.86
CA LEU A 101 0.53 -13.13 10.72
C LEU A 101 0.22 -13.78 12.09
N ASP A 102 1.02 -13.47 13.12
CA ASP A 102 0.77 -14.00 14.46
C ASP A 102 -0.58 -13.54 15.02
N LEU A 103 -0.98 -12.30 14.72
CA LEU A 103 -2.33 -11.81 15.05
C LEU A 103 -3.42 -12.61 14.33
N LEU A 104 -3.28 -12.86 13.02
CA LEU A 104 -4.21 -13.67 12.25
C LEU A 104 -4.33 -15.07 12.86
N LEU A 105 -3.21 -15.71 13.17
CA LEU A 105 -3.18 -17.06 13.73
C LEU A 105 -3.77 -17.14 15.15
N LYS A 106 -3.82 -16.03 15.91
CA LYS A 106 -4.58 -15.98 17.19
C LYS A 106 -6.09 -16.12 16.98
N PHE A 107 -6.64 -15.59 15.89
CA PHE A 107 -8.05 -15.77 15.54
C PHE A 107 -8.34 -17.16 14.96
N ILE A 108 -7.35 -17.78 14.32
CA ILE A 108 -7.48 -19.06 13.63
C ILE A 108 -6.33 -20.02 13.98
N PRO A 109 -6.19 -20.44 15.26
CA PRO A 109 -4.97 -21.09 15.77
C PRO A 109 -4.61 -22.42 15.10
N ASN A 110 -5.56 -23.09 14.46
CA ASN A 110 -5.37 -24.39 13.78
C ASN A 110 -5.28 -24.27 12.24
N ALA A 111 -5.17 -23.04 11.73
CA ALA A 111 -5.10 -22.80 10.30
C ALA A 111 -3.89 -23.50 9.67
N LYS A 112 -4.13 -24.22 8.58
CA LYS A 112 -3.08 -24.80 7.73
C LYS A 112 -2.88 -23.98 6.46
N VAL A 113 -3.94 -23.29 6.04
CA VAL A 113 -3.96 -22.47 4.83
C VAL A 113 -4.59 -21.13 5.15
N VAL A 114 -3.89 -20.05 4.83
CA VAL A 114 -4.40 -18.68 4.88
C VAL A 114 -4.37 -18.06 3.49
N GLY A 115 -5.15 -17.02 3.27
CA GLY A 115 -5.17 -16.33 1.99
C GLY A 115 -4.56 -14.94 2.06
N THR A 116 -4.13 -14.44 0.92
CA THR A 116 -3.83 -13.03 0.70
C THR A 116 -4.42 -12.57 -0.62
N ILE A 117 -4.88 -11.31 -0.64
CA ILE A 117 -5.38 -10.66 -1.85
C ILE A 117 -4.60 -9.37 -2.00
N TYR A 118 -4.16 -9.04 -3.21
CA TYR A 118 -3.39 -7.84 -3.47
C TYR A 118 -3.39 -7.46 -4.96
N ASN A 119 -3.07 -6.21 -5.24
CA ASN A 119 -2.83 -5.77 -6.61
C ASN A 119 -1.40 -6.13 -7.03
N SER A 120 -1.26 -7.07 -7.98
CA SER A 120 0.04 -7.55 -8.45
C SER A 120 0.86 -6.50 -9.21
N SER A 121 0.24 -5.39 -9.64
CA SER A 121 0.97 -4.27 -10.25
C SER A 121 1.57 -3.31 -9.22
N GLU A 122 1.20 -3.43 -7.94
CA GLU A 122 1.77 -2.66 -6.85
C GLU A 122 2.98 -3.39 -6.25
N ILE A 123 4.18 -2.89 -6.51
CA ILE A 123 5.42 -3.51 -6.03
C ILE A 123 5.51 -3.57 -4.50
N ASN A 124 4.93 -2.58 -3.80
CA ASN A 124 4.82 -2.56 -2.34
C ASN A 124 3.99 -3.75 -1.83
N SER A 125 2.89 -4.07 -2.49
CA SER A 125 2.02 -5.19 -2.11
C SER A 125 2.70 -6.53 -2.36
N ALA A 126 3.27 -6.73 -3.55
CA ALA A 126 4.00 -7.94 -3.90
C ALA A 126 5.20 -8.19 -2.95
N TYR A 127 5.94 -7.15 -2.59
CA TYR A 127 7.06 -7.23 -1.66
C TYR A 127 6.63 -7.70 -0.26
N GLN A 128 5.53 -7.14 0.26
CA GLN A 128 4.97 -7.54 1.55
C GLN A 128 4.45 -8.98 1.52
N VAL A 129 3.81 -9.40 0.43
CA VAL A 129 3.31 -10.78 0.26
C VAL A 129 4.46 -11.79 0.30
N GLU A 130 5.60 -11.49 -0.31
CA GLU A 130 6.78 -12.36 -0.23
C GLU A 130 7.33 -12.50 1.20
N ILE A 131 7.32 -11.42 1.99
CA ILE A 131 7.69 -11.47 3.42
C ILE A 131 6.68 -12.32 4.19
N PHE A 132 5.38 -12.10 3.96
CA PHE A 132 4.29 -12.85 4.60
C PHE A 132 4.39 -14.35 4.31
N LYS A 133 4.61 -14.74 3.05
CA LYS A 133 4.79 -16.14 2.64
C LYS A 133 5.96 -16.81 3.35
N LYS A 134 7.10 -16.10 3.45
CA LYS A 134 8.27 -16.60 4.18
C LYS A 134 7.98 -16.78 5.67
N ALA A 135 7.25 -15.86 6.27
CA ALA A 135 6.84 -15.95 7.67
C ALA A 135 5.85 -17.10 7.92
N ALA A 136 4.88 -17.28 7.02
CA ALA A 136 3.90 -18.37 7.07
C ALA A 136 4.57 -19.76 6.92
N ALA A 137 5.50 -19.90 5.97
CA ALA A 137 6.25 -21.14 5.78
C ALA A 137 7.02 -21.55 7.04
N LYS A 138 7.65 -20.61 7.76
CA LYS A 138 8.33 -20.88 9.04
C LYS A 138 7.38 -21.42 10.11
N ARG A 139 6.08 -21.15 10.00
CA ARG A 139 5.02 -21.60 10.94
C ARG A 139 4.25 -22.81 10.42
N GLY A 140 4.65 -23.39 9.29
CA GLY A 140 3.98 -24.54 8.67
C GLY A 140 2.59 -24.20 8.13
N VAL A 141 2.37 -22.96 7.70
CA VAL A 141 1.13 -22.45 7.14
C VAL A 141 1.33 -22.16 5.65
N GLU A 142 0.45 -22.68 4.82
CA GLU A 142 0.41 -22.41 3.39
C GLU A 142 -0.31 -21.09 3.12
N VAL A 143 0.12 -20.37 2.08
CA VAL A 143 -0.51 -19.10 1.65
C VAL A 143 -1.08 -19.28 0.25
N LEU A 144 -2.39 -19.10 0.09
CA LEU A 144 -3.04 -18.97 -1.20
C LEU A 144 -3.14 -17.50 -1.60
N GLU A 145 -2.75 -17.22 -2.83
CA GLU A 145 -2.76 -15.87 -3.38
C GLU A 145 -3.92 -15.69 -4.35
N ALA A 146 -4.61 -14.56 -4.27
CA ALA A 146 -5.47 -14.06 -5.34
C ALA A 146 -5.07 -12.61 -5.66
N THR A 147 -5.08 -12.25 -6.93
CA THR A 147 -4.69 -10.91 -7.35
C THR A 147 -5.86 -10.14 -7.93
N VAL A 148 -5.79 -8.83 -7.79
CA VAL A 148 -6.73 -7.88 -8.40
C VAL A 148 -5.95 -6.89 -9.26
N SER A 149 -6.61 -6.30 -10.24
CA SER A 149 -6.08 -5.19 -11.03
C SER A 149 -6.79 -3.87 -10.70
N ASN A 150 -8.02 -3.97 -10.19
CA ASN A 150 -8.85 -2.84 -9.80
C ASN A 150 -9.90 -3.29 -8.78
N VAL A 151 -10.68 -2.36 -8.26
CA VAL A 151 -11.68 -2.60 -7.21
C VAL A 151 -12.81 -3.56 -7.62
N ASN A 152 -13.11 -3.68 -8.91
CA ASN A 152 -14.18 -4.55 -9.40
C ASN A 152 -13.81 -6.04 -9.32
N ASP A 153 -12.52 -6.36 -9.28
CA ASP A 153 -12.02 -7.73 -9.22
C ASP A 153 -12.15 -8.34 -7.81
N ILE A 154 -12.33 -7.48 -6.77
CA ILE A 154 -12.24 -7.89 -5.35
C ILE A 154 -13.24 -8.99 -5.02
N GLN A 155 -14.49 -8.86 -5.46
CA GLN A 155 -15.52 -9.86 -5.17
C GLN A 155 -15.14 -11.24 -5.73
N GLN A 156 -14.67 -11.30 -6.96
CA GLN A 156 -14.23 -12.51 -7.61
C GLN A 156 -12.97 -13.09 -6.96
N ALA A 157 -12.01 -12.23 -6.62
CA ALA A 157 -10.78 -12.66 -5.93
C ALA A 157 -11.08 -13.30 -4.58
N VAL A 158 -11.94 -12.68 -3.75
CA VAL A 158 -12.39 -13.28 -2.48
C VAL A 158 -13.10 -14.61 -2.71
N ALA A 159 -14.05 -14.66 -3.65
CA ALA A 159 -14.82 -15.88 -3.93
C ALA A 159 -13.92 -17.05 -4.37
N SER A 160 -12.82 -16.76 -5.09
CA SER A 160 -11.91 -17.80 -5.61
C SER A 160 -11.14 -18.56 -4.53
N ILE A 161 -10.92 -17.94 -3.36
CA ILE A 161 -10.10 -18.51 -2.29
C ILE A 161 -10.85 -18.69 -0.96
N SER A 162 -11.98 -18.03 -0.74
CA SER A 162 -12.66 -17.97 0.56
C SER A 162 -13.03 -19.36 1.14
N SER A 163 -13.36 -20.33 0.31
CA SER A 163 -13.68 -21.71 0.75
C SER A 163 -12.44 -22.58 1.02
N LYS A 164 -11.25 -22.10 0.68
CA LYS A 164 -9.98 -22.84 0.75
C LYS A 164 -9.07 -22.38 1.87
N VAL A 165 -9.38 -21.25 2.49
CA VAL A 165 -8.53 -20.59 3.50
C VAL A 165 -9.29 -20.37 4.80
N ALA A 166 -8.57 -20.41 5.92
CA ALA A 166 -9.15 -20.17 7.23
C ALA A 166 -9.31 -18.68 7.58
N GLY A 167 -8.56 -17.81 6.92
CA GLY A 167 -8.59 -16.36 7.08
C GLY A 167 -7.76 -15.67 6.04
N LEU A 168 -7.87 -14.34 5.96
CA LEU A 168 -7.14 -13.49 5.03
C LEU A 168 -6.19 -12.55 5.76
N TRP A 169 -5.03 -12.32 5.17
CA TRP A 169 -4.19 -11.18 5.45
C TRP A 169 -4.10 -10.28 4.22
N LEU A 170 -4.17 -8.98 4.42
CA LEU A 170 -4.08 -7.97 3.35
C LEU A 170 -2.84 -7.10 3.57
N PRO A 171 -1.97 -6.92 2.57
CA PRO A 171 -0.89 -5.94 2.64
C PRO A 171 -1.42 -4.51 2.65
N THR A 172 -0.53 -3.52 2.82
CA THR A 172 -0.83 -2.11 2.57
C THR A 172 -0.94 -1.86 1.06
N ASP A 173 -2.10 -2.21 0.50
CA ASP A 173 -2.43 -2.17 -0.92
C ASP A 173 -3.41 -1.04 -1.20
N ASN A 174 -3.08 -0.14 -2.13
CA ASN A 174 -3.86 1.07 -2.35
C ASN A 174 -5.24 0.77 -2.98
N VAL A 175 -5.32 -0.24 -3.86
CA VAL A 175 -6.60 -0.67 -4.46
C VAL A 175 -7.50 -1.27 -3.39
N LEU A 176 -6.97 -2.18 -2.57
CA LEU A 176 -7.75 -2.79 -1.49
C LEU A 176 -8.16 -1.76 -0.43
N ALA A 177 -7.26 -0.90 0.01
CA ALA A 177 -7.55 0.13 1.01
C ALA A 177 -8.73 1.03 0.59
N SER A 178 -8.83 1.36 -0.70
CA SER A 178 -9.94 2.15 -1.23
C SER A 178 -11.29 1.41 -1.26
N ALA A 179 -11.29 0.08 -1.11
CA ALA A 179 -12.46 -0.76 -1.32
C ALA A 179 -12.72 -1.80 -0.22
N ILE A 180 -12.17 -1.60 0.99
CA ILE A 180 -12.42 -2.47 2.13
C ILE A 180 -13.91 -2.71 2.41
N PRO A 181 -14.82 -1.72 2.35
CA PRO A 181 -16.24 -1.98 2.52
C PRO A 181 -16.81 -3.00 1.54
N ALA A 182 -16.31 -3.04 0.29
CA ALA A 182 -16.72 -4.05 -0.69
C ALA A 182 -16.15 -5.43 -0.35
N LEU A 183 -14.90 -5.51 0.13
CA LEU A 183 -14.25 -6.75 0.54
C LEU A 183 -14.98 -7.37 1.74
N VAL A 184 -15.22 -6.61 2.80
CA VAL A 184 -15.86 -7.11 4.03
C VAL A 184 -17.32 -7.51 3.81
N LYS A 185 -17.99 -6.91 2.82
CA LYS A 185 -19.33 -7.32 2.40
C LYS A 185 -19.38 -8.75 1.86
N VAL A 186 -18.26 -9.25 1.35
CA VAL A 186 -18.15 -10.63 0.84
C VAL A 186 -17.60 -11.58 1.91
N THR A 187 -16.67 -11.13 2.75
CA THR A 187 -16.03 -11.98 3.76
C THR A 187 -16.90 -12.19 5.01
N ASN A 188 -17.66 -11.16 5.44
CA ASN A 188 -18.49 -11.23 6.65
C ASN A 188 -19.59 -12.30 6.60
N PRO A 189 -20.37 -12.46 5.51
CA PRO A 189 -21.40 -13.50 5.44
C PRO A 189 -20.85 -14.92 5.59
N VAL A 190 -19.61 -15.15 5.14
CA VAL A 190 -18.93 -16.45 5.25
C VAL A 190 -18.05 -16.55 6.50
N LYS A 191 -18.07 -15.53 7.36
CA LYS A 191 -17.30 -15.45 8.62
C LYS A 191 -15.80 -15.64 8.42
N LEU A 192 -15.26 -15.16 7.31
CA LEU A 192 -13.84 -15.23 7.00
C LEU A 192 -13.11 -14.07 7.68
N PRO A 193 -12.28 -14.32 8.70
CA PRO A 193 -11.54 -13.25 9.39
C PRO A 193 -10.50 -12.61 8.47
N VAL A 194 -10.38 -11.29 8.54
CA VAL A 194 -9.44 -10.49 7.74
C VAL A 194 -8.58 -9.64 8.67
N VAL A 195 -7.28 -9.89 8.66
CA VAL A 195 -6.28 -9.03 9.29
C VAL A 195 -5.62 -8.17 8.22
N ALA A 196 -5.50 -6.89 8.49
CA ALA A 196 -5.01 -5.90 7.53
C ALA A 196 -3.62 -5.37 7.88
N GLY A 197 -2.91 -4.91 6.87
CA GLY A 197 -1.56 -4.35 6.98
C GLY A 197 -1.53 -2.97 7.65
N GLU A 198 -2.69 -2.29 7.75
CA GLU A 198 -2.74 -0.95 8.32
C GLU A 198 -4.09 -0.64 9.00
N ARG A 199 -4.06 0.40 9.87
CA ARG A 199 -5.17 0.78 10.73
C ARG A 199 -6.42 1.23 9.96
N GLY A 200 -6.27 2.00 8.89
CA GLY A 200 -7.40 2.51 8.12
C GLY A 200 -8.26 1.40 7.53
N MET A 201 -7.67 0.29 7.08
CA MET A 201 -8.42 -0.88 6.64
C MET A 201 -9.21 -1.53 7.80
N THR A 202 -8.68 -1.51 9.03
CA THR A 202 -9.39 -2.01 10.21
C THR A 202 -10.58 -1.10 10.55
N GLU A 203 -10.39 0.22 10.52
CA GLU A 203 -11.47 1.20 10.73
C GLU A 203 -12.55 1.08 9.64
N ALA A 204 -12.19 0.65 8.43
CA ALA A 204 -13.11 0.41 7.32
C ALA A 204 -13.81 -0.96 7.36
N GLY A 205 -13.47 -1.86 8.33
CA GLY A 205 -14.23 -3.08 8.60
C GLY A 205 -13.43 -4.38 8.69
N CYS A 206 -12.10 -4.39 8.51
CA CYS A 206 -11.28 -5.56 8.80
C CYS A 206 -11.26 -5.85 10.31
N LEU A 207 -10.92 -7.10 10.68
CA LEU A 207 -10.99 -7.58 12.07
C LEU A 207 -9.92 -6.92 12.96
N GLY A 208 -8.75 -6.63 12.41
CA GLY A 208 -7.64 -6.02 13.16
C GLY A 208 -6.42 -5.73 12.30
N SER A 209 -5.50 -4.94 12.88
CA SER A 209 -4.17 -4.63 12.34
C SER A 209 -3.18 -4.42 13.50
N ILE A 210 -1.90 -4.34 13.18
CA ILE A 210 -0.83 -3.96 14.13
C ILE A 210 -0.04 -2.81 13.53
#